data_2da129467b44c39605e2e5ba9474e0d9
#
_entry.id   2da129467b44c39605e2e5ba9474e0d9
#
_cell.length_a   1.000
_cell.length_b   1.000
_cell.length_c   1.000
_cell.angle_alpha   90.00
_cell.angle_beta   90.00
_cell.angle_gamma   90.00
#
_symmetry.space_group_name_H-M   'P 1'
#
loop_
_entity.id
_entity.type
_entity.pdbx_description
1 polymer ?
#
loop_
_entity_poly.entity_id
_entity_poly.type
_entity_poly.pdbx_seq_one_letter_code
_entity_poly.pdbx_strand_id
1 'polypeptide(L)'
;MAALVVIGGIRSIGRAAEKLSPFKVGLYLAGGLWVLVTHASEVPAAFGMIFSAAFTPTAALGGTAGWGVMIAMRYGLARGIYANEAGYGTAAVVYGSARSAEPRQQGLNAVMEVFIVSFVTSSISALTLSLIHI
;
A
#
# COMPACT_ATOMS: atom_id res chain seq x y z
N MET A 1 -16.77 -12.27 15.57
CA MET A 1 -16.91 -11.98 14.12
C MET A 1 -15.87 -12.70 13.27
N ALA A 2 -14.55 -12.57 13.53
CA ALA A 2 -13.52 -13.25 12.73
C ALA A 2 -13.69 -14.79 12.66
N ALA A 3 -13.99 -15.45 13.78
CA ALA A 3 -14.20 -16.89 13.83
C ALA A 3 -15.32 -17.37 12.91
N LEU A 4 -16.45 -16.66 12.82
CA LEU A 4 -17.57 -17.01 11.95
C LEU A 4 -17.21 -16.91 10.45
N VAL A 5 -16.32 -15.99 10.09
CA VAL A 5 -15.86 -15.83 8.71
C VAL A 5 -14.87 -16.94 8.36
N VAL A 6 -13.97 -17.31 9.28
CA VAL A 6 -12.93 -18.32 9.06
C VAL A 6 -13.51 -19.75 9.01
N ILE A 7 -14.50 -20.07 9.81
CA ILE A 7 -15.16 -21.41 9.82
C ILE A 7 -15.78 -21.77 8.45
N GLY A 8 -16.21 -20.77 7.68
CA GLY A 8 -16.73 -20.97 6.33
C GLY A 8 -15.69 -21.21 5.24
N GLY A 9 -14.40 -21.25 5.60
CA GLY A 9 -13.29 -21.45 4.67
C GLY A 9 -13.05 -20.27 3.70
N ILE A 10 -12.18 -20.49 2.70
CA ILE A 10 -11.74 -19.45 1.76
C ILE A 10 -12.90 -18.75 1.02
N ARG A 11 -13.97 -19.46 0.72
CA ARG A 11 -15.15 -18.89 0.05
C ARG A 11 -15.93 -17.93 0.95
N SER A 12 -15.97 -18.16 2.25
CA SER A 12 -16.60 -17.27 3.22
C SER A 12 -15.77 -16.02 3.43
N ILE A 13 -14.46 -16.20 3.53
CA ILE A 13 -13.49 -15.09 3.63
C ILE A 13 -13.58 -14.20 2.38
N GLY A 14 -13.62 -14.80 1.18
CA GLY A 14 -13.76 -14.08 -0.07
C GLY A 14 -15.04 -13.24 -0.13
N ARG A 15 -16.19 -13.78 0.24
CA ARG A 15 -17.47 -13.06 0.27
C ARG A 15 -17.49 -11.90 1.27
N ALA A 16 -16.86 -12.09 2.44
CA ALA A 16 -16.73 -11.03 3.43
C ALA A 16 -15.80 -9.91 2.92
N ALA A 17 -14.67 -10.28 2.32
CA ALA A 17 -13.72 -9.35 1.72
C ALA A 17 -14.34 -8.56 0.56
N GLU A 18 -15.09 -9.20 -0.33
CA GLU A 18 -15.78 -8.59 -1.46
C GLU A 18 -16.71 -7.44 -1.03
N LYS A 19 -17.38 -7.59 0.10
CA LYS A 19 -18.25 -6.54 0.65
C LYS A 19 -17.50 -5.47 1.43
N LEU A 20 -16.49 -5.85 2.19
CA LEU A 20 -15.77 -4.95 3.09
C LEU A 20 -14.69 -4.14 2.38
N SER A 21 -14.03 -4.72 1.37
CA SER A 21 -12.90 -4.08 0.68
C SER A 21 -13.30 -2.80 -0.05
N PRO A 22 -14.39 -2.74 -0.83
CA PRO A 22 -14.79 -1.49 -1.49
C PRO A 22 -15.04 -0.35 -0.50
N PHE A 23 -15.66 -0.67 0.64
CA PHE A 23 -15.91 0.30 1.69
C PHE A 23 -14.62 0.84 2.30
N LYS A 24 -13.68 -0.05 2.66
CA LYS A 24 -12.36 0.35 3.20
C LYS A 24 -11.58 1.19 2.22
N VAL A 25 -11.51 0.76 0.96
CA VAL A 25 -10.78 1.47 -0.09
C VAL A 25 -11.41 2.83 -0.35
N GLY A 26 -12.73 2.90 -0.44
CA GLY A 26 -13.46 4.15 -0.61
C GLY A 26 -13.20 5.14 0.53
N LEU A 27 -13.28 4.68 1.78
CA LEU A 27 -12.99 5.50 2.96
C LEU A 27 -11.55 6.00 2.98
N TYR A 28 -10.60 5.12 2.66
CA TYR A 28 -9.18 5.45 2.61
C TYR A 28 -8.87 6.48 1.50
N LEU A 29 -9.37 6.26 0.30
CA LEU A 29 -9.17 7.19 -0.82
C LEU A 29 -9.85 8.54 -0.56
N ALA A 30 -11.06 8.54 -0.03
CA ALA A 30 -11.76 9.77 0.33
C ALA A 30 -10.97 10.57 1.38
N GLY A 31 -10.48 9.92 2.44
CA GLY A 31 -9.67 10.57 3.47
C GLY A 31 -8.33 11.08 2.94
N GLY A 32 -7.59 10.25 2.19
CA GLY A 32 -6.31 10.65 1.61
C GLY A 32 -6.44 11.78 0.59
N LEU A 33 -7.41 11.70 -0.32
CA LEU A 33 -7.69 12.77 -1.28
C LEU A 33 -8.16 14.05 -0.60
N TRP A 34 -8.97 13.95 0.45
CA TRP A 34 -9.37 15.10 1.24
C TRP A 34 -8.17 15.86 1.79
N VAL A 35 -7.23 15.15 2.42
CA VAL A 35 -5.98 15.77 2.93
C VAL A 35 -5.17 16.40 1.81
N LEU A 36 -5.00 15.71 0.68
CA LEU A 36 -4.24 16.23 -0.47
C LEU A 36 -4.89 17.49 -1.08
N VAL A 37 -6.22 17.53 -1.16
CA VAL A 37 -6.94 18.70 -1.70
C VAL A 37 -6.89 19.89 -0.75
N THR A 38 -7.06 19.64 0.55
CA THR A 38 -7.01 20.73 1.56
C THR A 38 -5.62 21.34 1.70
N HIS A 39 -4.55 20.56 1.44
CA HIS A 39 -3.15 21.00 1.51
C HIS A 39 -2.47 21.01 0.13
N ALA A 40 -3.22 21.26 -0.92
CA ALA A 40 -2.71 21.19 -2.30
C ALA A 40 -1.53 22.14 -2.56
N SER A 41 -1.48 23.30 -1.87
CA SER A 41 -0.37 24.24 -1.96
C SER A 41 0.95 23.70 -1.39
N GLU A 42 0.89 22.74 -0.47
CA GLU A 42 2.05 22.16 0.21
C GLU A 42 2.55 20.88 -0.47
N VAL A 43 1.75 20.29 -1.36
CA VAL A 43 2.12 19.07 -2.10
C VAL A 43 3.44 19.20 -2.87
N PRO A 44 3.72 20.30 -3.61
CA PRO A 44 5.02 20.47 -4.28
C PRO A 44 6.19 20.52 -3.31
N ALA A 45 6.01 21.16 -2.14
CA ALA A 45 7.04 21.23 -1.10
C ALA A 45 7.28 19.84 -0.48
N ALA A 46 6.23 19.05 -0.26
CA ALA A 46 6.33 17.67 0.22
C ALA A 46 7.13 16.79 -0.75
N PHE A 47 6.86 16.89 -2.05
CA PHE A 47 7.67 16.22 -3.07
C PHE A 47 9.14 16.65 -3.02
N GLY A 48 9.39 17.96 -2.97
CA GLY A 48 10.74 18.52 -2.84
C GLY A 48 11.48 17.94 -1.64
N MET A 49 10.82 17.86 -0.49
CA MET A 49 11.40 17.27 0.73
C MET A 49 11.68 15.78 0.60
N ILE A 50 10.77 15.00 0.03
CA ILE A 50 10.97 13.56 -0.18
C ILE A 50 12.21 13.33 -1.05
N PHE A 51 12.33 14.04 -2.17
CA PHE A 51 13.48 13.89 -3.06
C PHE A 51 14.78 14.42 -2.43
N SER A 52 14.76 15.59 -1.82
CA SER A 52 15.97 16.14 -1.17
C SER A 52 16.44 15.25 -0.03
N ALA A 53 15.54 14.78 0.83
CA ALA A 53 15.89 13.88 1.93
C ALA A 53 16.42 12.53 1.45
N ALA A 54 15.89 11.99 0.34
CA ALA A 54 16.34 10.72 -0.21
C ALA A 54 17.79 10.78 -0.74
N PHE A 55 18.24 11.95 -1.24
CA PHE A 55 19.55 12.11 -1.88
C PHE A 55 20.53 12.99 -1.07
N THR A 56 20.17 13.44 0.11
CA THR A 56 21.06 14.27 0.93
C THR A 56 22.03 13.40 1.73
N PRO A 57 23.34 13.76 1.78
CA PRO A 57 24.36 13.01 2.52
C PRO A 57 24.11 12.93 4.04
N THR A 58 23.24 13.76 4.58
CA THR A 58 22.82 13.72 6.00
C THR A 58 22.19 12.39 6.38
N ALA A 59 21.55 11.71 5.43
CA ALA A 59 21.08 10.34 5.60
C ALA A 59 22.25 9.34 5.69
N ALA A 60 23.41 9.66 5.10
CA ALA A 60 24.60 8.81 5.06
C ALA A 60 25.60 9.10 6.20
N LEU A 61 25.59 10.31 6.79
CA LEU A 61 26.63 10.79 7.71
C LEU A 61 26.30 10.68 9.20
N GLY A 62 25.07 10.35 9.57
CA GLY A 62 24.70 10.26 10.99
C GLY A 62 24.89 8.85 11.55
N GLY A 63 25.91 8.59 12.36
CA GLY A 63 26.03 7.32 13.08
C GLY A 63 24.82 6.98 13.93
N THR A 64 24.15 7.96 14.51
CA THR A 64 22.83 7.85 15.13
C THR A 64 21.68 7.93 14.11
N ALA A 65 21.85 8.71 13.03
CA ALA A 65 20.92 8.79 11.93
C ALA A 65 20.98 7.55 11.01
N GLY A 66 22.14 6.89 10.87
CA GLY A 66 22.28 5.64 10.13
C GLY A 66 21.41 4.52 10.69
N TRP A 67 21.23 4.46 11.99
CA TRP A 67 20.27 3.54 12.63
C TRP A 67 18.83 3.83 12.20
N GLY A 68 18.42 5.10 12.18
CA GLY A 68 17.09 5.52 11.75
C GLY A 68 16.82 5.18 10.27
N VAL A 69 17.80 5.45 9.39
CA VAL A 69 17.71 5.11 7.95
C VAL A 69 17.61 3.60 7.75
N MET A 70 18.43 2.81 8.43
CA MET A 70 18.38 1.36 8.36
C MET A 70 17.02 0.80 8.81
N ILE A 71 16.46 1.34 9.90
CA ILE A 71 15.13 0.98 10.37
C ILE A 71 14.06 1.37 9.34
N ALA A 72 14.11 2.60 8.82
CA ALA A 72 13.17 3.08 7.81
C ALA A 72 13.21 2.21 6.54
N MET A 73 14.40 1.88 6.05
CA MET A 73 14.58 0.97 4.90
C MET A 73 14.03 -0.42 5.20
N ARG A 74 14.33 -0.97 6.36
CA ARG A 74 13.86 -2.30 6.78
C ARG A 74 12.33 -2.35 6.83
N TYR A 75 11.71 -1.37 7.47
CA TYR A 75 10.25 -1.31 7.55
C TYR A 75 9.61 -0.95 6.21
N GLY A 76 10.19 -0.04 5.44
CA GLY A 76 9.70 0.32 4.11
C GLY A 76 9.74 -0.87 3.15
N LEU A 77 10.86 -1.60 3.10
CA LEU A 77 10.99 -2.80 2.29
C LEU A 77 10.02 -3.89 2.73
N ALA A 78 9.94 -4.17 4.03
CA ALA A 78 9.01 -5.15 4.58
C ALA A 78 7.56 -4.81 4.26
N ARG A 79 7.17 -3.54 4.33
CA ARG A 79 5.83 -3.07 3.97
C ARG A 79 5.55 -3.20 2.48
N GLY A 80 6.52 -2.87 1.62
CA GLY A 80 6.41 -3.04 0.17
C GLY A 80 6.24 -4.51 -0.24
N ILE A 81 7.05 -5.40 0.31
CA ILE A 81 6.93 -6.84 0.09
C ILE A 81 5.57 -7.36 0.56
N TYR A 82 5.12 -6.93 1.75
CA TYR A 82 3.85 -7.35 2.31
C TYR A 82 2.66 -6.83 1.50
N ALA A 83 2.68 -5.58 1.07
CA ALA A 83 1.60 -4.97 0.28
C ALA A 83 1.41 -5.64 -1.08
N ASN A 84 2.50 -6.10 -1.69
CA ASN A 84 2.48 -6.81 -2.99
C ASN A 84 2.44 -8.34 -2.84
N GLU A 85 2.34 -8.85 -1.61
CA GLU A 85 2.38 -10.29 -1.29
C GLU A 85 3.57 -11.04 -1.94
N ALA A 86 4.68 -10.32 -2.17
CA ALA A 86 5.84 -10.83 -2.89
C ALA A 86 6.50 -12.00 -2.12
N GLY A 87 6.52 -13.17 -2.72
CA GLY A 87 7.12 -14.37 -2.16
C GLY A 87 6.26 -15.15 -1.15
N TYR A 88 5.08 -14.66 -0.79
CA TYR A 88 4.19 -15.36 0.17
C TYR A 88 3.38 -16.51 -0.47
N GLY A 89 3.10 -16.43 -1.78
CA GLY A 89 2.29 -17.40 -2.48
C GLY A 89 0.78 -17.31 -2.17
N THR A 90 0.37 -16.45 -1.27
CA THR A 90 -1.04 -16.24 -0.87
C THR A 90 -1.87 -15.67 -2.01
N ALA A 91 -1.32 -14.76 -2.80
CA ALA A 91 -1.95 -14.20 -3.99
C ALA A 91 -2.39 -15.29 -4.97
N ALA A 92 -1.55 -16.28 -5.25
CA ALA A 92 -1.87 -17.37 -6.16
C ALA A 92 -3.07 -18.21 -5.67
N VAL A 93 -3.18 -18.42 -4.36
CA VAL A 93 -4.31 -19.15 -3.76
C VAL A 93 -5.61 -18.35 -3.88
N VAL A 94 -5.54 -17.05 -3.63
CA VAL A 94 -6.71 -16.14 -3.74
C VAL A 94 -7.16 -16.04 -5.19
N TYR A 95 -6.24 -15.82 -6.13
CA TYR A 95 -6.55 -15.75 -7.56
C TYR A 95 -7.09 -17.08 -8.10
N GLY A 96 -6.58 -18.21 -7.62
CA GLY A 96 -7.10 -19.54 -7.98
C GLY A 96 -8.53 -19.80 -7.49
N SER A 97 -9.00 -19.07 -6.46
CA SER A 97 -10.38 -19.14 -5.97
C SER A 97 -11.33 -18.15 -6.64
N ALA A 98 -10.81 -17.23 -7.46
CA ALA A 98 -11.59 -16.23 -8.16
C ALA A 98 -12.44 -16.86 -9.28
N ARG A 99 -13.64 -16.32 -9.49
CA ARG A 99 -14.53 -16.70 -10.57
C ARG A 99 -14.11 -15.97 -11.86
N SER A 100 -13.11 -16.48 -12.54
CA SER A 100 -12.69 -15.95 -13.84
C SER A 100 -12.94 -16.99 -14.93
N ALA A 101 -13.48 -16.55 -16.05
CA ALA A 101 -13.72 -17.43 -17.20
C ALA A 101 -12.39 -17.78 -17.90
N GLU A 102 -11.39 -16.92 -17.82
CA GLU A 102 -10.10 -17.08 -18.49
C GLU A 102 -8.92 -16.82 -17.52
N PRO A 103 -7.96 -17.75 -17.44
CA PRO A 103 -6.74 -17.55 -16.62
C PRO A 103 -5.92 -16.30 -17.01
N ARG A 104 -5.92 -15.95 -18.30
CA ARG A 104 -5.25 -14.78 -18.83
C ARG A 104 -5.80 -13.48 -18.24
N GLN A 105 -7.11 -13.36 -18.13
CA GLN A 105 -7.76 -12.18 -17.56
C GLN A 105 -7.41 -12.04 -16.07
N GLN A 106 -7.36 -13.14 -15.36
CA GLN A 106 -6.95 -13.12 -13.94
C GLN A 106 -5.49 -12.70 -13.77
N GLY A 107 -4.60 -13.14 -14.66
CA GLY A 107 -3.21 -12.69 -14.67
C GLY A 107 -3.07 -11.17 -14.92
N LEU A 108 -3.85 -10.62 -15.85
CA LEU A 108 -3.89 -9.17 -16.10
C LEU A 108 -4.40 -8.39 -14.89
N ASN A 109 -5.44 -8.89 -14.22
CA ASN A 109 -5.96 -8.29 -13.00
C ASN A 109 -4.88 -8.24 -11.90
N ALA A 110 -4.09 -9.32 -11.74
CA ALA A 110 -2.99 -9.37 -10.79
C ALA A 110 -1.92 -8.29 -11.07
N VAL A 111 -1.54 -8.10 -12.33
CA VAL A 111 -0.60 -7.05 -12.71
C VAL A 111 -1.16 -5.66 -12.41
N MET A 112 -2.42 -5.42 -12.76
CA MET A 112 -3.09 -4.14 -12.49
C MET A 112 -3.22 -3.87 -10.98
N GLU A 113 -3.48 -4.87 -10.17
CA GLU A 113 -3.54 -4.75 -8.72
C GLU A 113 -2.21 -4.26 -8.15
N VAL A 114 -1.10 -4.92 -8.51
CA VAL A 114 0.25 -4.52 -8.06
C VAL A 114 0.56 -3.08 -8.48
N PHE A 115 0.20 -2.70 -9.72
CA PHE A 115 0.39 -1.34 -10.22
C PHE A 115 -0.40 -0.33 -9.39
N ILE A 116 -1.69 -0.57 -9.15
CA ILE A 116 -2.55 0.34 -8.37
C ILE A 116 -2.05 0.46 -6.93
N VAL A 117 -1.68 -0.64 -6.28
CA VAL A 117 -1.15 -0.62 -4.92
C VAL A 117 0.16 0.15 -4.85
N SER A 118 1.08 -0.10 -5.75
CA SER A 118 2.42 0.51 -5.71
C SER A 118 2.42 1.98 -6.10
N PHE A 119 1.69 2.37 -7.14
CA PHE A 119 1.71 3.75 -7.61
C PHE A 119 0.62 4.63 -7.00
N VAL A 120 -0.62 4.17 -6.96
CA VAL A 120 -1.72 5.02 -6.50
C VAL A 120 -1.79 5.03 -4.97
N THR A 121 -1.96 3.86 -4.37
CA THR A 121 -2.20 3.75 -2.92
C THR A 121 -0.97 4.18 -2.12
N SER A 122 0.22 3.74 -2.52
CA SER A 122 1.47 4.09 -1.83
C SER A 122 1.81 5.57 -1.97
N SER A 123 1.57 6.18 -3.14
CA SER A 123 1.81 7.61 -3.34
C SER A 123 0.87 8.48 -2.50
N ILE A 124 -0.42 8.15 -2.46
CA ILE A 124 -1.39 8.85 -1.59
C ILE A 124 -0.97 8.72 -0.12
N SER A 125 -0.57 7.52 0.32
CA SER A 125 -0.09 7.31 1.69
C SER A 125 1.16 8.14 2.00
N ALA A 126 2.16 8.11 1.13
CA ALA A 126 3.41 8.81 1.34
C ALA A 126 3.22 10.32 1.41
N LEU A 127 2.43 10.88 0.49
CA LEU A 127 2.12 12.31 0.48
C LEU A 127 1.29 12.73 1.69
N THR A 128 0.27 11.95 2.06
CA THR A 128 -0.54 12.23 3.24
C THR A 128 0.31 12.24 4.51
N LEU A 129 1.19 11.26 4.68
CA LEU A 129 2.09 11.19 5.82
C LEU A 129 3.10 12.34 5.83
N SER A 130 3.62 12.74 4.68
CA SER A 130 4.54 13.89 4.57
C SER A 130 3.85 15.19 4.96
N LEU A 131 2.61 15.40 4.52
CA LEU A 131 1.83 16.62 4.83
C LEU A 131 1.44 16.72 6.31
N ILE A 132 1.24 15.61 7.01
CA ILE A 132 0.93 15.59 8.44
C ILE A 132 2.14 16.03 9.28
N HIS A 133 3.36 15.88 8.77
CA HIS A 133 4.61 16.18 9.47
C HIS A 133 5.28 17.47 9.01
N ILE A 134 4.67 18.22 8.11
CA ILE A 134 5.08 19.57 7.74
C ILE A 134 4.34 20.57 8.62
#